data_409410ded66f36a3c93f6ec314673f71
#
_entry.id   409410ded66f36a3c93f6ec314673f71
#
_cell.length_a   1.000
_cell.length_b   1.000
_cell.length_c   1.000
_cell.angle_alpha   90.00
_cell.angle_beta   90.00
_cell.angle_gamma   90.00
#
_symmetry.space_group_name_H-M   'P 1'
#
loop_
_entity.id
_entity.type
_entity.pdbx_description
1 polymer ?
#
loop_
_entity_poly.entity_id
_entity_poly.type
_entity_poly.pdbx_seq_one_letter_code
_entity_poly.pdbx_strand_id
1 'polypeptide(L)'
;WLGQAIKELDPNADNVLTGVNFGRGLPRALAKDGVPVASVGNLETYGLLTGIDGEEQRTEALDVFGRMYSPTIGSAYALDYIRRTGTEALKGADILATAPGLYSSSVEYSASAVGQYMKYIAQTHLAGFGTRVLYTTSPYNGFDTHASQAQAHSGLWADVSANVDTFVDDLRDHDAMDNVTLLMFSEFG
;
A
#
# COMPACT_ATOMS: atom_id res chain seq x y z
N TRP A 1 -11.92 11.00 -2.58
CA TRP A 1 -13.05 10.50 -1.77
C TRP A 1 -12.61 9.44 -0.76
N LEU A 2 -11.75 8.47 -1.12
CA LEU A 2 -11.21 7.49 -0.17
C LEU A 2 -10.35 8.15 0.92
N GLY A 3 -9.54 9.14 0.58
CA GLY A 3 -8.80 9.90 1.59
C GLY A 3 -9.70 10.58 2.61
N GLN A 4 -10.90 11.02 2.20
CA GLN A 4 -11.90 11.54 3.13
C GLN A 4 -12.46 10.43 4.03
N ALA A 5 -12.76 9.25 3.49
CA ALA A 5 -13.19 8.10 4.27
C ALA A 5 -12.12 7.66 5.29
N ILE A 6 -10.83 7.63 4.90
CA ILE A 6 -9.74 7.36 5.84
C ILE A 6 -9.72 8.40 6.96
N LYS A 7 -9.90 9.69 6.64
CA LYS A 7 -9.94 10.76 7.65
C LYS A 7 -11.09 10.61 8.66
N GLU A 8 -12.21 10.05 8.22
CA GLU A 8 -13.36 9.78 9.09
C GLU A 8 -13.14 8.54 9.96
N LEU A 9 -12.45 7.52 9.43
CA LEU A 9 -12.09 6.30 10.16
C LEU A 9 -10.99 6.52 11.20
N ASP A 10 -10.05 7.44 10.92
CA ASP A 10 -8.92 7.78 11.78
C ASP A 10 -8.70 9.31 11.78
N PRO A 11 -9.53 10.07 12.52
CA PRO A 11 -9.51 11.54 12.50
C PRO A 11 -8.18 12.15 12.97
N ASN A 12 -7.48 11.47 13.87
CA ASN A 12 -6.23 11.93 14.46
C ASN A 12 -5.00 11.46 13.69
N ALA A 13 -5.18 10.55 12.72
CA ALA A 13 -4.09 9.85 12.04
C ALA A 13 -3.18 9.09 13.04
N ASP A 14 -3.81 8.39 14.00
CA ASP A 14 -3.11 7.63 15.04
C ASP A 14 -2.42 6.39 14.44
N ASN A 15 -3.00 5.83 13.37
CA ASN A 15 -2.40 4.74 12.62
C ASN A 15 -1.92 5.21 11.24
N VAL A 16 -0.60 5.26 11.05
CA VAL A 16 0.02 5.66 9.78
C VAL A 16 -0.26 4.70 8.61
N LEU A 17 -0.84 3.53 8.89
CA LEU A 17 -1.21 2.50 7.93
C LEU A 17 -2.72 2.31 7.79
N THR A 18 -3.55 3.27 8.24
CA THR A 18 -5.01 3.22 8.02
C THR A 18 -5.35 3.12 6.53
N GLY A 19 -4.54 3.74 5.67
CA GLY A 19 -4.60 3.59 4.22
C GLY A 19 -3.26 3.15 3.62
N VAL A 20 -3.30 2.13 2.75
CA VAL A 20 -2.12 1.66 2.01
C VAL A 20 -2.47 1.49 0.53
N ASN A 21 -1.62 2.02 -0.33
CA ASN A 21 -1.69 1.86 -1.79
C ASN A 21 -0.58 0.93 -2.27
N PHE A 22 -0.93 -0.09 -3.02
CA PHE A 22 0.02 -0.92 -3.75
C PHE A 22 0.12 -0.45 -5.19
N GLY A 23 1.23 0.23 -5.49
CA GLY A 23 1.49 0.88 -6.76
C GLY A 23 2.42 2.08 -6.59
N ARG A 24 2.82 2.68 -7.70
CA ARG A 24 3.68 3.86 -7.69
C ARG A 24 2.86 5.14 -7.54
N GLY A 25 3.32 6.01 -6.65
CA GLY A 25 2.70 7.32 -6.40
C GLY A 25 1.43 7.23 -5.56
N LEU A 26 0.90 8.38 -5.19
CA LEU A 26 -0.33 8.49 -4.40
C LEU A 26 -1.53 8.74 -5.33
N PRO A 27 -2.48 7.80 -5.44
CA PRO A 27 -3.70 8.01 -6.21
C PRO A 27 -4.52 9.21 -5.68
N ARG A 28 -5.11 9.98 -6.59
CA ARG A 28 -5.95 11.13 -6.22
C ARG A 28 -7.12 10.76 -5.30
N ALA A 29 -7.65 9.56 -5.45
CA ALA A 29 -8.73 9.06 -4.61
C ALA A 29 -8.33 8.99 -3.13
N LEU A 30 -7.05 8.73 -2.84
CA LEU A 30 -6.48 8.61 -1.48
C LEU A 30 -5.91 9.94 -0.96
N ALA A 31 -5.61 10.90 -1.84
CA ALA A 31 -4.98 12.15 -1.45
C ALA A 31 -5.92 13.02 -0.61
N LYS A 32 -5.52 13.32 0.62
CA LYS A 32 -6.23 14.21 1.55
C LYS A 32 -5.23 14.80 2.55
N ASP A 33 -5.35 16.10 2.82
CA ASP A 33 -4.50 16.78 3.79
C ASP A 33 -4.64 16.16 5.20
N GLY A 34 -3.49 15.88 5.80
CA GLY A 34 -3.41 15.29 7.14
C GLY A 34 -3.84 13.82 7.21
N VAL A 35 -3.86 13.12 6.08
CA VAL A 35 -4.09 11.68 6.01
C VAL A 35 -2.83 11.00 5.49
N PRO A 36 -2.11 10.24 6.33
CA PRO A 36 -0.99 9.44 5.87
C PRO A 36 -1.49 8.26 5.03
N VAL A 37 -0.86 8.04 3.89
CA VAL A 37 -1.08 6.86 3.04
C VAL A 37 0.27 6.37 2.56
N ALA A 38 0.61 5.14 2.90
CA ALA A 38 1.79 4.49 2.36
C ALA A 38 1.56 4.07 0.91
N SER A 39 2.51 4.38 0.00
CA SER A 39 2.49 3.90 -1.38
C SER A 39 3.65 2.95 -1.62
N VAL A 40 3.33 1.70 -1.88
CA VAL A 40 4.26 0.57 -1.87
C VAL A 40 4.34 -0.03 -3.27
N GLY A 41 5.48 0.09 -3.93
CA GLY A 41 5.68 -0.52 -5.25
C GLY A 41 6.02 -2.02 -5.17
N ASN A 42 6.74 -2.41 -4.13
CA ASN A 42 7.09 -3.80 -3.84
C ASN A 42 7.22 -3.95 -2.32
N LEU A 43 6.41 -4.81 -1.73
CA LEU A 43 6.36 -4.99 -0.28
C LEU A 43 7.59 -5.73 0.27
N GLU A 44 8.16 -6.65 -0.51
CA GLU A 44 9.32 -7.45 -0.09
C GLU A 44 10.60 -6.61 0.05
N THR A 45 10.69 -5.52 -0.72
CA THR A 45 11.83 -4.58 -0.68
C THR A 45 11.46 -3.21 -0.12
N TYR A 46 10.25 -3.10 0.45
CA TYR A 46 9.77 -1.84 0.99
C TYR A 46 10.55 -1.44 2.24
N GLY A 47 10.96 -0.18 2.30
CA GLY A 47 11.69 0.37 3.42
C GLY A 47 12.41 1.65 3.05
N LEU A 48 12.90 2.36 4.04
CA LEU A 48 13.78 3.51 3.85
C LEU A 48 15.23 3.05 3.79
N LEU A 49 15.99 3.64 2.86
CA LEU A 49 17.43 3.43 2.73
C LEU A 49 17.80 1.94 2.51
N THR A 50 16.95 1.18 1.86
CA THR A 50 17.19 -0.25 1.55
C THR A 50 18.34 -0.48 0.59
N GLY A 51 18.81 0.55 -0.12
CA GLY A 51 20.00 0.49 -0.97
C GLY A 51 21.33 0.68 -0.25
N ILE A 52 21.33 0.82 1.08
CA ILE A 52 22.55 0.88 1.87
C ILE A 52 22.91 -0.55 2.28
N ASP A 53 24.02 -1.05 1.75
CA ASP A 53 24.58 -2.33 2.13
C ASP A 53 25.28 -2.18 3.50
N GLY A 54 24.92 -3.04 4.43
CA GLY A 54 25.46 -3.02 5.80
C GLY A 54 24.47 -2.47 6.82
N GLU A 55 24.16 -3.28 7.83
CA GLU A 55 23.17 -2.97 8.86
C GLU A 55 23.55 -1.76 9.71
N GLU A 56 24.85 -1.65 10.06
CA GLU A 56 25.37 -0.54 10.86
C GLU A 56 25.24 0.79 10.12
N GLN A 57 25.69 0.85 8.87
CA GLN A 57 25.61 2.04 8.02
C GLN A 57 24.15 2.45 7.76
N ARG A 58 23.27 1.47 7.57
CA ARG A 58 21.84 1.75 7.41
C ARG A 58 21.23 2.31 8.69
N THR A 59 21.61 1.75 9.84
CA THR A 59 21.15 2.22 11.15
C THR A 59 21.61 3.66 11.43
N GLU A 60 22.86 3.98 11.15
CA GLU A 60 23.37 5.35 11.27
C GLU A 60 22.64 6.32 10.34
N ALA A 61 22.39 5.93 9.09
CA ALA A 61 21.66 6.74 8.13
C ALA A 61 20.19 6.95 8.54
N LEU A 62 19.53 5.95 9.10
CA LEU A 62 18.18 6.07 9.66
C LEU A 62 18.14 7.00 10.89
N ASP A 63 19.17 6.97 11.75
CA ASP A 63 19.29 7.90 12.87
C ASP A 63 19.46 9.34 12.38
N VAL A 64 20.31 9.57 11.38
CA VAL A 64 20.44 10.88 10.74
C VAL A 64 19.10 11.34 10.15
N PHE A 65 18.42 10.45 9.42
CA PHE A 65 17.09 10.73 8.86
C PHE A 65 16.09 11.12 9.97
N GLY A 66 16.01 10.33 11.04
CA GLY A 66 15.16 10.62 12.19
C GLY A 66 15.44 11.97 12.82
N ARG A 67 16.72 12.35 12.96
CA ARG A 67 17.13 13.66 13.48
C ARG A 67 16.79 14.81 12.53
N MET A 68 16.87 14.61 11.21
CA MET A 68 16.48 15.63 10.23
C MET A 68 15.00 15.97 10.31
N TYR A 69 14.17 15.00 10.70
CA TYR A 69 12.73 15.16 10.87
C TYR A 69 12.31 15.38 12.34
N SER A 70 13.26 15.68 13.24
CA SER A 70 13.01 15.97 14.66
C SER A 70 12.29 17.30 14.87
N PRO A 71 11.49 17.45 15.97
CA PRO A 71 10.68 18.64 16.27
C PRO A 71 11.39 19.97 16.43
N THR A 72 12.71 19.97 16.53
CA THR A 72 13.50 21.16 16.86
C THR A 72 13.80 22.09 15.68
N ILE A 73 13.37 21.76 14.47
CA ILE A 73 13.69 22.53 13.27
C ILE A 73 12.48 23.36 12.83
N GLY A 74 12.39 24.60 13.31
CA GLY A 74 11.52 25.64 12.78
C GLY A 74 10.03 25.51 13.11
N SER A 75 9.28 26.59 12.88
CA SER A 75 7.85 26.71 13.17
C SER A 75 7.01 27.06 11.92
N ALA A 76 7.51 26.75 10.72
CA ALA A 76 6.78 27.01 9.48
C ALA A 76 5.92 25.80 9.09
N TYR A 77 4.67 26.05 8.69
CA TYR A 77 3.70 25.03 8.26
C TYR A 77 4.28 24.00 7.27
N ALA A 78 5.04 24.46 6.29
CA ALA A 78 5.67 23.58 5.29
C ALA A 78 6.71 22.63 5.92
N LEU A 79 7.51 23.12 6.87
CA LEU A 79 8.50 22.30 7.57
C LEU A 79 7.84 21.29 8.49
N ASP A 80 6.78 21.68 9.19
CA ASP A 80 6.00 20.77 10.03
C ASP A 80 5.33 19.67 9.20
N TYR A 81 4.81 20.00 8.04
CA TYR A 81 4.24 19.02 7.10
C TYR A 81 5.31 18.01 6.62
N ILE A 82 6.46 18.50 6.13
CA ILE A 82 7.56 17.64 5.66
C ILE A 82 8.05 16.72 6.79
N ARG A 83 8.25 17.29 7.97
CA ARG A 83 8.70 16.55 9.16
C ARG A 83 7.74 15.43 9.53
N ARG A 84 6.45 15.76 9.63
CA ARG A 84 5.41 14.79 9.94
C ARG A 84 5.38 13.67 8.91
N THR A 85 5.38 14.02 7.63
CA THR A 85 5.39 13.06 6.51
C THR A 85 6.61 12.13 6.57
N GLY A 86 7.80 12.67 6.84
CA GLY A 86 9.02 11.85 6.96
C GLY A 86 8.98 10.88 8.15
N THR A 87 8.48 11.33 9.30
CA THR A 87 8.33 10.47 10.49
C THR A 87 7.27 9.39 10.27
N GLU A 88 6.16 9.72 9.66
CA GLU A 88 5.08 8.78 9.33
C GLU A 88 5.55 7.75 8.29
N ALA A 89 6.31 8.19 7.28
CA ALA A 89 6.89 7.30 6.28
C ALA A 89 7.87 6.29 6.90
N LEU A 90 8.72 6.73 7.83
CA LEU A 90 9.64 5.84 8.54
C LEU A 90 8.89 4.78 9.34
N LYS A 91 7.94 5.20 10.17
CA LYS A 91 7.12 4.28 10.98
C LYS A 91 6.34 3.30 10.11
N GLY A 92 5.69 3.79 9.06
CA GLY A 92 4.93 2.96 8.13
C GLY A 92 5.79 1.94 7.40
N ALA A 93 7.00 2.34 6.99
CA ALA A 93 7.95 1.46 6.32
C ALA A 93 8.42 0.32 7.24
N ASP A 94 8.79 0.63 8.47
CA ASP A 94 9.26 -0.37 9.44
C ASP A 94 8.16 -1.41 9.77
N ILE A 95 6.91 -0.97 9.93
CA ILE A 95 5.80 -1.87 10.20
C ILE A 95 5.51 -2.74 8.96
N LEU A 96 5.33 -2.13 7.78
CA LEU A 96 4.99 -2.85 6.55
C LEU A 96 6.05 -3.86 6.14
N ALA A 97 7.33 -3.59 6.39
CA ALA A 97 8.43 -4.52 6.11
C ALA A 97 8.29 -5.85 6.86
N THR A 98 7.51 -5.90 7.93
CA THR A 98 7.26 -7.15 8.69
C THR A 98 6.15 -8.01 8.09
N ALA A 99 5.28 -7.45 7.25
CA ALA A 99 4.10 -8.15 6.73
C ALA A 99 4.42 -9.49 6.03
N PRO A 100 5.43 -9.58 5.14
CA PRO A 100 5.77 -10.85 4.50
C PRO A 100 6.17 -11.94 5.47
N GLY A 101 6.86 -11.59 6.57
CA GLY A 101 7.30 -12.53 7.60
C GLY A 101 6.18 -13.01 8.53
N LEU A 102 5.08 -12.26 8.62
CA LEU A 102 3.91 -12.63 9.42
C LEU A 102 2.86 -13.43 8.62
N TYR A 103 3.04 -13.51 7.31
CA TYR A 103 2.12 -14.15 6.40
C TYR A 103 2.57 -15.57 6.05
N SER A 104 1.62 -16.50 6.11
CA SER A 104 1.80 -17.88 5.63
C SER A 104 0.50 -18.32 4.96
N SER A 105 0.55 -18.78 3.73
CA SER A 105 -0.62 -19.25 2.98
C SER A 105 -0.28 -20.47 2.13
N SER A 106 -1.25 -21.37 1.94
CA SER A 106 -1.20 -22.45 0.98
C SER A 106 -1.52 -22.00 -0.45
N VAL A 107 -2.04 -20.78 -0.60
CA VAL A 107 -2.50 -20.22 -1.87
C VAL A 107 -1.35 -19.59 -2.64
N GLU A 108 -1.21 -19.93 -3.92
CA GLU A 108 -0.18 -19.38 -4.80
C GLU A 108 -0.76 -18.27 -5.68
N TYR A 109 -0.25 -17.06 -5.52
CA TYR A 109 -0.57 -15.93 -6.38
C TYR A 109 0.23 -15.97 -7.67
N SER A 110 -0.40 -15.55 -8.75
CA SER A 110 0.28 -15.47 -10.05
C SER A 110 1.45 -14.46 -10.03
N ALA A 111 2.41 -14.65 -10.93
CA ALA A 111 3.52 -13.70 -11.12
C ALA A 111 3.09 -12.41 -11.85
N SER A 112 1.83 -12.28 -12.26
CA SER A 112 1.33 -11.04 -12.84
C SER A 112 1.37 -9.89 -11.84
N ALA A 113 1.42 -8.66 -12.31
CA ALA A 113 1.44 -7.51 -11.40
C ALA A 113 0.16 -7.42 -10.56
N VAL A 114 -1.00 -7.84 -11.11
CA VAL A 114 -2.26 -7.93 -10.35
C VAL A 114 -2.13 -8.96 -9.24
N GLY A 115 -1.61 -10.16 -9.55
CA GLY A 115 -1.39 -11.21 -8.56
C GLY A 115 -0.47 -10.78 -7.43
N GLN A 116 0.63 -10.12 -7.76
CA GLN A 116 1.55 -9.62 -6.74
C GLN A 116 0.92 -8.54 -5.85
N TYR A 117 0.14 -7.63 -6.40
CA TYR A 117 -0.55 -6.63 -5.59
C TYR A 117 -1.66 -7.25 -4.71
N MET A 118 -2.40 -8.25 -5.21
CA MET A 118 -3.36 -9.00 -4.39
C MET A 118 -2.66 -9.73 -3.23
N LYS A 119 -1.51 -10.35 -3.49
CA LYS A 119 -0.67 -10.95 -2.45
C LYS A 119 -0.26 -9.93 -1.38
N TYR A 120 0.22 -8.74 -1.78
CA TYR A 120 0.62 -7.70 -0.84
C TYR A 120 -0.56 -7.16 -0.01
N ILE A 121 -1.74 -7.07 -0.62
CA ILE A 121 -2.98 -6.73 0.07
C ILE A 121 -3.31 -7.79 1.13
N ALA A 122 -3.27 -9.08 0.77
CA ALA A 122 -3.50 -10.18 1.71
C ALA A 122 -2.48 -10.16 2.86
N GLN A 123 -1.19 -10.06 2.57
CA GLN A 123 -0.12 -9.97 3.56
C GLN A 123 -0.34 -8.83 4.55
N THR A 124 -0.70 -7.64 4.06
CA THR A 124 -0.91 -6.46 4.91
C THR A 124 -2.19 -6.58 5.76
N HIS A 125 -3.26 -7.11 5.17
CA HIS A 125 -4.52 -7.31 5.87
C HIS A 125 -4.39 -8.34 6.99
N LEU A 126 -3.83 -9.51 6.66
CA LEU A 126 -3.68 -10.63 7.59
C LEU A 126 -2.61 -10.38 8.67
N ALA A 127 -1.66 -9.47 8.42
CA ALA A 127 -0.71 -9.04 9.45
C ALA A 127 -1.35 -8.24 10.60
N GLY A 128 -2.59 -7.78 10.46
CA GLY A 128 -3.35 -7.17 11.56
C GLY A 128 -2.87 -5.78 11.96
N PHE A 129 -2.30 -4.98 11.04
CA PHE A 129 -1.80 -3.63 11.33
C PHE A 129 -2.90 -2.58 11.53
N GLY A 130 -4.17 -2.96 11.54
CA GLY A 130 -5.29 -2.04 11.65
C GLY A 130 -5.55 -1.26 10.37
N THR A 131 -5.01 -1.68 9.23
CA THR A 131 -5.27 -1.10 7.92
C THR A 131 -6.74 -1.27 7.54
N ARG A 132 -7.39 -0.17 7.14
CA ARG A 132 -8.82 -0.13 6.83
C ARG A 132 -9.09 0.03 5.33
N VAL A 133 -8.18 0.66 4.61
CA VAL A 133 -8.30 0.89 3.17
C VAL A 133 -7.03 0.40 2.49
N LEU A 134 -7.18 -0.64 1.70
CA LEU A 134 -6.14 -1.19 0.85
C LEU A 134 -6.52 -0.89 -0.60
N TYR A 135 -5.63 -0.28 -1.34
CA TYR A 135 -5.90 0.21 -2.69
C TYR A 135 -4.83 -0.28 -3.66
N THR A 136 -5.25 -0.59 -4.86
CA THR A 136 -4.35 -0.80 -5.99
C THR A 136 -5.01 -0.34 -7.28
N THR A 137 -4.22 -0.12 -8.31
CA THR A 137 -4.70 0.14 -9.68
C THR A 137 -4.23 -0.97 -10.60
N SER A 138 -4.95 -1.19 -11.69
CA SER A 138 -4.42 -2.04 -12.77
C SER A 138 -3.08 -1.47 -13.23
N PRO A 139 -1.99 -2.26 -13.17
CA PRO A 139 -0.71 -1.80 -13.62
C PRO A 139 -0.70 -1.58 -15.14
N TYR A 140 0.10 -0.62 -15.59
CA TYR A 140 0.38 -0.38 -17.01
C TYR A 140 -0.77 0.18 -17.86
N ASN A 141 -1.81 0.81 -17.28
CA ASN A 141 -2.98 1.30 -18.03
C ASN A 141 -3.57 0.22 -18.97
N GLY A 142 -3.51 -1.05 -18.55
CA GLY A 142 -3.85 -2.19 -19.41
C GLY A 142 -5.26 -2.12 -20.00
N PHE A 143 -6.21 -1.52 -19.27
CA PHE A 143 -7.59 -1.36 -19.73
C PHE A 143 -7.79 -0.13 -20.63
N ASP A 144 -6.88 0.82 -20.67
CA ASP A 144 -6.91 1.99 -21.56
C ASP A 144 -6.38 1.61 -22.95
N THR A 145 -7.08 0.71 -23.62
CA THR A 145 -6.71 0.18 -24.92
C THR A 145 -7.24 1.07 -26.04
N HIS A 146 -6.41 1.95 -26.57
CA HIS A 146 -6.78 2.82 -27.68
C HIS A 146 -6.93 2.10 -29.04
N ALA A 147 -6.50 0.82 -29.13
CA ALA A 147 -6.62 -0.02 -30.32
C ALA A 147 -6.71 -1.50 -29.90
N SER A 148 -7.31 -2.34 -30.76
CA SER A 148 -7.38 -3.81 -30.59
C SER A 148 -7.98 -4.27 -29.26
N GLN A 149 -8.89 -3.50 -28.68
CA GLN A 149 -9.47 -3.73 -27.37
C GLN A 149 -10.13 -5.12 -27.27
N ALA A 150 -10.84 -5.55 -28.28
CA ALA A 150 -11.55 -6.85 -28.27
C ALA A 150 -10.61 -8.04 -28.03
N GLN A 151 -9.34 -7.94 -28.44
CA GLN A 151 -8.35 -9.01 -28.22
C GLN A 151 -7.70 -8.92 -26.83
N ALA A 152 -7.43 -7.70 -26.36
CA ALA A 152 -6.75 -7.48 -25.08
C ALA A 152 -7.70 -7.61 -23.87
N HIS A 153 -8.94 -7.16 -24.02
CA HIS A 153 -9.89 -6.97 -22.91
C HIS A 153 -10.23 -8.29 -22.18
N SER A 154 -10.46 -9.36 -22.92
CA SER A 154 -10.74 -10.68 -22.33
C SER A 154 -9.56 -11.21 -21.50
N GLY A 155 -8.35 -11.02 -21.99
CA GLY A 155 -7.12 -11.43 -21.27
C GLY A 155 -6.91 -10.61 -19.99
N LEU A 156 -7.16 -9.30 -20.04
CA LEU A 156 -7.06 -8.43 -18.86
C LEU A 156 -8.07 -8.81 -17.78
N TRP A 157 -9.32 -9.07 -18.17
CA TRP A 157 -10.34 -9.54 -17.24
C TRP A 157 -10.06 -10.93 -16.71
N ALA A 158 -9.52 -11.83 -17.52
CA ALA A 158 -9.14 -13.17 -17.07
C ALA A 158 -8.04 -13.08 -15.99
N ASP A 159 -7.02 -12.22 -16.17
CA ASP A 159 -5.98 -12.00 -15.15
C ASP A 159 -6.56 -11.41 -13.86
N VAL A 160 -7.36 -10.35 -13.97
CA VAL A 160 -8.00 -9.73 -12.79
C VAL A 160 -8.89 -10.72 -12.06
N SER A 161 -9.78 -11.43 -12.78
CA SER A 161 -10.73 -12.37 -12.18
C SER A 161 -10.04 -13.52 -11.47
N ALA A 162 -9.01 -14.12 -12.10
CA ALA A 162 -8.27 -15.21 -11.50
C ALA A 162 -7.54 -14.78 -10.22
N ASN A 163 -6.95 -13.58 -10.20
CA ASN A 163 -6.25 -13.10 -9.02
C ASN A 163 -7.18 -12.62 -7.91
N VAL A 164 -8.36 -12.11 -8.23
CA VAL A 164 -9.41 -11.84 -7.24
C VAL A 164 -9.94 -13.14 -6.63
N ASP A 165 -10.15 -14.17 -7.43
CA ASP A 165 -10.57 -15.51 -6.95
C ASP A 165 -9.52 -16.08 -5.99
N THR A 166 -8.24 -16.07 -6.40
CA THR A 166 -7.10 -16.45 -5.55
C THR A 166 -7.08 -15.69 -4.23
N PHE A 167 -7.32 -14.37 -4.25
CA PHE A 167 -7.37 -13.54 -3.05
C PHE A 167 -8.54 -13.90 -2.14
N VAL A 168 -9.71 -14.18 -2.70
CA VAL A 168 -10.89 -14.61 -1.94
C VAL A 168 -10.65 -15.97 -1.28
N ASP A 169 -10.00 -16.91 -1.97
CA ASP A 169 -9.65 -18.21 -1.41
C ASP A 169 -8.64 -18.07 -0.26
N ASP A 170 -7.63 -17.22 -0.41
CA ASP A 170 -6.67 -16.92 0.65
C ASP A 170 -7.34 -16.33 1.90
N LEU A 171 -8.28 -15.41 1.72
CA LEU A 171 -9.05 -14.86 2.84
C LEU A 171 -9.95 -15.91 3.51
N ARG A 172 -10.50 -16.83 2.75
CA ARG A 172 -11.31 -17.94 3.30
C ARG A 172 -10.46 -18.90 4.12
N ASP A 173 -9.28 -19.26 3.61
CA ASP A 173 -8.34 -20.15 4.32
C ASP A 173 -7.89 -19.55 5.68
N HIS A 174 -7.97 -18.22 5.80
CA HIS A 174 -7.64 -17.49 7.04
C HIS A 174 -8.85 -17.02 7.86
N ASP A 175 -10.07 -17.46 7.54
CA ASP A 175 -11.32 -17.02 8.21
C ASP A 175 -11.49 -15.48 8.20
N ALA A 176 -10.95 -14.79 7.20
CA ALA A 176 -10.90 -13.33 7.11
C ALA A 176 -11.89 -12.73 6.09
N MET A 177 -12.59 -13.55 5.32
CA MET A 177 -13.45 -13.08 4.21
C MET A 177 -14.58 -12.15 4.67
N ASP A 178 -15.19 -12.42 5.83
CA ASP A 178 -16.32 -11.66 6.36
C ASP A 178 -15.95 -10.22 6.78
N ASN A 179 -14.66 -9.94 6.89
CA ASN A 179 -14.13 -8.64 7.31
C ASN A 179 -13.70 -7.76 6.13
N VAL A 180 -13.86 -8.23 4.89
CA VAL A 180 -13.39 -7.54 3.70
C VAL A 180 -14.54 -7.20 2.76
N THR A 181 -14.56 -5.96 2.30
CA THR A 181 -15.39 -5.53 1.17
C THR A 181 -14.48 -5.16 0.01
N LEU A 182 -14.62 -5.85 -1.11
CA LEU A 182 -13.87 -5.55 -2.34
C LEU A 182 -14.72 -4.65 -3.24
N LEU A 183 -14.16 -3.50 -3.60
CA LEU A 183 -14.75 -2.56 -4.53
C LEU A 183 -13.88 -2.44 -5.78
N MET A 184 -14.45 -2.73 -6.92
CA MET A 184 -13.83 -2.53 -8.23
C MET A 184 -14.54 -1.40 -8.96
N PHE A 185 -13.78 -0.45 -9.48
CA PHE A 185 -14.32 0.71 -10.18
C PHE A 185 -13.37 1.19 -11.28
N SER A 186 -13.86 2.01 -12.18
CA SER A 186 -13.05 2.69 -13.20
C SER A 186 -13.37 4.18 -13.24
N GLU A 187 -12.52 4.96 -13.88
CA GLU A 187 -12.73 6.39 -14.18
C GLU A 187 -13.73 6.63 -15.31
N PHE A 188 -14.03 5.62 -16.09
CA PHE A 188 -15.02 5.69 -17.17
C PHE A 188 -16.41 5.51 -16.56
N GLY A 189 -17.21 6.56 -16.65
CA GLY A 189 -18.56 6.60 -16.11
C GLY A 189 -19.59 5.81 -16.93
#